data_23089b706eac0a9397ff2139d812c77c
#
_entry.id   23089b706eac0a9397ff2139d812c77c
#
_cell.length_a   1.000
_cell.length_b   1.000
_cell.length_c   1.000
_cell.angle_alpha   90.00
_cell.angle_beta   90.00
_cell.angle_gamma   90.00
#
_symmetry.space_group_name_H-M   'P 1'
#
loop_
_entity.id
_entity.type
_entity.pdbx_description
1 polymer ?
#
loop_
_entity_poly.entity_id
_entity_poly.type
_entity_poly.pdbx_seq_one_letter_code
_entity_poly.pdbx_strand_id
1 'polypeptide(L)'
;MEINLNLNLNNKRKSVDLILIGILLITAILRFYHLDFQSAWLDEVYTTMVTDPKYSMQVMHDKIMLAEGTPHLFFLLVKGLCLVFGHTIWVIRLLSVIMGIGSVYLIFKVAAKLFDKKAGYIAAVLLATSAYHIEYSQEGRAYSLLIFLILLTYLRLLVFLENRTYANALILGVCAGLVPNAHIFGLLNVGSVYLTILYVLLTQKDSRDKWLLFKQAFLAGMVSLVVFLPAMQIILRLQQTQSHWIPKPTWDGIKSVFIDVLGRSVLLSGVFIALALAFFVLAAIRIRRVNGAGNRLKFAVVLLGIWFVINIGTIIVKSYTDEASLILARYFIGMLSAFILAAAYVLSLIGNRMAVMGAVVLLSVFSLYNMIVVHDYYNTRTKAEYDKITAQIIEKNTNNDKIVSSFGWFFNYMFEGSGSTNVVSSNLHDYVAALKNQTVSPKSFWYFDGNSRPYDLTPEEEQFLARHFTIDYDFNQYYDTWAKHYRAKQNVGATALMAGADGQLFLDQFVPYIPNNNGQLLFFENGSSVLTLKLEKGVYEILIHGYSMPEIPIKGENAHISVKVNELEIGSFNLSEKTGGSGFALPYTAAESGEVQLALTFTNDIFHEGQDRNAIITRIQIKKK
;
A
#
# COMPACT_ATOMS: atom_id res chain seq x y z
N MET A 1 -28.16 -12.41 32.92
CA MET A 1 -28.28 -13.21 31.70
C MET A 1 -27.09 -14.16 31.68
N GLU A 2 -27.23 -15.37 32.22
CA GLU A 2 -26.21 -16.39 32.01
C GLU A 2 -26.19 -16.72 30.52
N ILE A 3 -25.13 -16.33 29.83
CA ILE A 3 -24.86 -16.82 28.50
C ILE A 3 -24.30 -18.23 28.69
N ASN A 4 -25.21 -19.18 28.88
CA ASN A 4 -24.88 -20.59 28.98
C ASN A 4 -24.52 -21.08 27.56
N LEU A 5 -23.26 -20.85 27.18
CA LEU A 5 -22.66 -21.33 25.92
C LEU A 5 -22.26 -22.81 26.03
N ASN A 6 -22.92 -23.59 26.96
CA ASN A 6 -22.61 -24.99 27.18
C ASN A 6 -22.74 -25.77 25.85
N LEU A 7 -21.65 -25.79 25.13
CA LEU A 7 -21.37 -26.86 24.18
C LEU A 7 -20.92 -28.07 25.02
N ASN A 8 -21.83 -29.02 25.29
CA ASN A 8 -21.43 -30.35 25.69
C ASN A 8 -20.56 -30.95 24.57
N LEU A 9 -19.31 -30.56 24.56
CA LEU A 9 -18.25 -31.27 23.85
C LEU A 9 -17.97 -32.52 24.70
N ASN A 10 -18.93 -33.49 24.67
CA ASN A 10 -18.63 -34.83 25.11
C ASN A 10 -17.28 -35.24 24.51
N ASN A 11 -16.43 -35.72 25.37
CA ASN A 11 -15.08 -36.24 25.15
C ASN A 11 -15.10 -37.52 24.27
N LYS A 12 -15.87 -37.48 23.14
CA LYS A 12 -15.72 -38.45 22.08
C LYS A 12 -14.40 -38.20 21.40
N ARG A 13 -13.56 -39.23 21.30
CA ARG A 13 -12.33 -39.25 20.51
C ARG A 13 -12.48 -38.28 19.33
N LYS A 14 -11.53 -37.33 19.19
CA LYS A 14 -11.55 -36.36 18.08
C LYS A 14 -11.49 -37.14 16.76
N SER A 15 -12.66 -37.54 16.23
CA SER A 15 -12.71 -38.05 14.87
C SER A 15 -12.26 -36.93 13.93
N VAL A 16 -11.36 -37.28 13.05
CA VAL A 16 -10.87 -36.36 12.01
C VAL A 16 -12.07 -35.87 11.23
N ASP A 17 -12.24 -34.55 11.13
CA ASP A 17 -13.36 -33.92 10.41
C ASP A 17 -13.05 -33.91 8.91
N LEU A 18 -13.31 -35.02 8.24
CA LEU A 18 -13.02 -35.22 6.82
C LEU A 18 -13.70 -34.18 5.92
N ILE A 19 -14.89 -33.70 6.29
CA ILE A 19 -15.58 -32.65 5.53
C ILE A 19 -14.78 -31.34 5.59
N LEU A 20 -14.35 -30.96 6.78
CA LEU A 20 -13.55 -29.73 6.94
C LEU A 20 -12.21 -29.85 6.22
N ILE A 21 -11.55 -31.01 6.29
CA ILE A 21 -10.30 -31.25 5.54
C ILE A 21 -10.55 -31.11 4.04
N GLY A 22 -11.62 -31.70 3.50
CA GLY A 22 -11.97 -31.54 2.08
C GLY A 22 -12.18 -30.09 1.67
N ILE A 23 -12.87 -29.30 2.53
CA ILE A 23 -13.06 -27.85 2.29
C ILE A 23 -11.69 -27.14 2.29
N LEU A 24 -10.80 -27.43 3.24
CA LEU A 24 -9.49 -26.81 3.33
C LEU A 24 -8.57 -27.20 2.15
N LEU A 25 -8.66 -28.43 1.65
CA LEU A 25 -7.92 -28.86 0.46
C LEU A 25 -8.38 -28.09 -0.80
N ILE A 26 -9.70 -27.98 -1.01
CA ILE A 26 -10.25 -27.16 -2.11
C ILE A 26 -9.82 -25.69 -1.93
N THR A 27 -9.86 -25.17 -0.71
CA THR A 27 -9.41 -23.83 -0.38
C THR A 27 -7.94 -23.61 -0.78
N ALA A 28 -7.08 -24.57 -0.47
CA ALA A 28 -5.67 -24.54 -0.82
C ALA A 28 -5.47 -24.56 -2.35
N ILE A 29 -6.14 -25.48 -3.06
CA ILE A 29 -6.08 -25.57 -4.51
C ILE A 29 -6.43 -24.22 -5.16
N LEU A 30 -7.56 -23.60 -4.80
CA LEU A 30 -8.01 -22.33 -5.36
C LEU A 30 -7.04 -21.16 -5.09
N ARG A 31 -6.22 -21.23 -4.03
CA ARG A 31 -5.30 -20.14 -3.64
C ARG A 31 -3.86 -20.36 -4.10
N PHE A 32 -3.45 -21.61 -4.31
CA PHE A 32 -2.14 -21.91 -4.88
C PHE A 32 -2.13 -21.94 -6.41
N TYR A 33 -3.30 -22.18 -7.03
CA TYR A 33 -3.40 -22.26 -8.49
C TYR A 33 -3.04 -20.93 -9.13
N HIS A 34 -2.08 -20.91 -10.05
CA HIS A 34 -1.55 -19.75 -10.76
C HIS A 34 -1.13 -18.59 -9.83
N LEU A 35 -0.52 -18.90 -8.68
CA LEU A 35 -0.15 -17.90 -7.67
C LEU A 35 0.83 -16.83 -8.19
N ASP A 36 1.68 -17.18 -9.15
CA ASP A 36 2.66 -16.31 -9.79
C ASP A 36 2.20 -15.75 -11.15
N PHE A 37 0.98 -16.07 -11.59
CA PHE A 37 0.48 -15.64 -12.90
C PHE A 37 0.30 -14.12 -12.98
N GLN A 38 -0.38 -13.50 -12.03
CA GLN A 38 -0.54 -12.06 -12.02
C GLN A 38 0.79 -11.36 -11.77
N SER A 39 1.08 -10.30 -12.51
CA SER A 39 2.25 -9.45 -12.25
C SER A 39 2.19 -8.81 -10.87
N ALA A 40 3.34 -8.47 -10.30
CA ALA A 40 3.40 -7.65 -9.11
C ALA A 40 2.97 -6.22 -9.47
N TRP A 41 1.80 -5.81 -8.98
CA TRP A 41 1.33 -4.44 -9.16
C TRP A 41 1.97 -3.49 -8.13
N LEU A 42 1.70 -2.19 -8.24
CA LEU A 42 2.35 -1.14 -7.48
C LEU A 42 2.63 -1.48 -6.02
N ASP A 43 1.59 -1.87 -5.26
CA ASP A 43 1.72 -2.19 -3.84
C ASP A 43 2.53 -3.48 -3.58
N GLU A 44 2.53 -4.45 -4.50
CA GLU A 44 3.34 -5.68 -4.38
C GLU A 44 4.80 -5.44 -4.75
N VAL A 45 5.09 -4.58 -5.72
CA VAL A 45 6.48 -4.13 -6.00
C VAL A 45 7.04 -3.45 -4.75
N TYR A 46 6.24 -2.63 -4.07
CA TYR A 46 6.64 -2.04 -2.80
C TYR A 46 6.91 -3.11 -1.73
N THR A 47 6.02 -4.10 -1.59
CA THR A 47 6.24 -5.22 -0.67
C THR A 47 7.53 -5.96 -1.00
N THR A 48 7.77 -6.24 -2.29
CA THR A 48 9.00 -6.88 -2.78
C THR A 48 10.23 -6.08 -2.35
N MET A 49 10.23 -4.77 -2.60
CA MET A 49 11.33 -3.88 -2.24
C MET A 49 11.62 -3.88 -0.73
N VAL A 50 10.61 -3.68 0.13
CA VAL A 50 10.84 -3.55 1.57
C VAL A 50 11.17 -4.89 2.26
N THR A 51 10.77 -6.02 1.68
CA THR A 51 11.03 -7.35 2.25
C THR A 51 12.27 -8.02 1.70
N ASP A 52 13.00 -7.37 0.78
CA ASP A 52 14.22 -7.91 0.20
C ASP A 52 15.24 -8.22 1.32
N PRO A 53 15.76 -9.47 1.39
CA PRO A 53 16.74 -9.88 2.40
C PRO A 53 18.04 -9.05 2.40
N LYS A 54 18.41 -8.43 1.26
CA LYS A 54 19.62 -7.59 1.18
C LYS A 54 19.56 -6.35 2.07
N TYR A 55 18.36 -5.84 2.39
CA TYR A 55 18.21 -4.68 3.25
C TYR A 55 18.20 -5.07 4.73
N SER A 56 18.82 -4.25 5.57
CA SER A 56 18.75 -4.38 7.03
C SER A 56 17.32 -4.13 7.54
N MET A 57 17.06 -4.48 8.80
CA MET A 57 15.78 -4.19 9.45
C MET A 57 15.54 -2.69 9.60
N GLN A 58 16.61 -1.90 9.79
CA GLN A 58 16.53 -0.45 9.86
C GLN A 58 16.10 0.14 8.51
N VAL A 59 16.74 -0.24 7.41
CA VAL A 59 16.37 0.21 6.05
C VAL A 59 14.93 -0.18 5.71
N MET A 60 14.49 -1.37 6.11
CA MET A 60 13.09 -1.78 5.94
C MET A 60 12.14 -0.87 6.73
N HIS A 61 12.49 -0.56 7.99
CA HIS A 61 11.71 0.36 8.83
C HIS A 61 11.60 1.74 8.18
N ASP A 62 12.73 2.31 7.75
CA ASP A 62 12.78 3.66 7.17
C ASP A 62 11.94 3.73 5.89
N LYS A 63 12.04 2.73 5.00
CA LYS A 63 11.21 2.63 3.80
C LYS A 63 9.71 2.58 4.14
N ILE A 64 9.31 1.75 5.11
CA ILE A 64 7.91 1.66 5.56
C ILE A 64 7.45 3.00 6.14
N MET A 65 8.27 3.65 6.95
CA MET A 65 7.96 4.96 7.53
C MET A 65 7.93 6.07 6.49
N LEU A 66 8.59 5.93 5.35
CA LEU A 66 8.57 6.93 4.28
C LEU A 66 7.23 6.97 3.53
N ALA A 67 6.70 5.81 3.10
CA ALA A 67 5.63 5.79 2.10
C ALA A 67 4.45 4.85 2.41
N GLU A 68 4.56 3.90 3.36
CA GLU A 68 3.56 2.84 3.51
C GLU A 68 2.50 3.18 4.57
N GLY A 69 1.23 2.86 4.27
CA GLY A 69 0.12 2.95 5.22
C GLY A 69 -0.12 1.67 6.03
N THR A 70 0.55 0.57 5.68
CA THR A 70 0.44 -0.73 6.34
C THR A 70 1.52 -0.88 7.40
N PRO A 71 1.17 -1.26 8.65
CA PRO A 71 2.14 -1.48 9.71
C PRO A 71 3.11 -2.65 9.44
N HIS A 72 4.19 -2.69 10.21
CA HIS A 72 5.35 -3.57 9.98
C HIS A 72 5.08 -5.08 10.03
N LEU A 73 4.04 -5.53 10.75
CA LEU A 73 3.83 -6.96 11.05
C LEU A 73 3.82 -7.84 9.79
N PHE A 74 3.09 -7.42 8.77
CA PHE A 74 3.01 -8.16 7.51
C PHE A 74 4.37 -8.28 6.83
N PHE A 75 5.09 -7.16 6.69
CA PHE A 75 6.40 -7.12 6.05
C PHE A 75 7.45 -7.91 6.82
N LEU A 76 7.43 -7.89 8.16
CA LEU A 76 8.32 -8.70 9.01
C LEU A 76 8.12 -10.19 8.76
N LEU A 77 6.87 -10.64 8.71
CA LEU A 77 6.54 -12.05 8.45
C LEU A 77 6.95 -12.48 7.04
N VAL A 78 6.67 -11.65 6.02
CA VAL A 78 7.08 -11.92 4.63
C VAL A 78 8.59 -11.94 4.50
N LYS A 79 9.32 -10.97 5.11
CA LYS A 79 10.78 -10.95 5.11
C LYS A 79 11.36 -12.21 5.75
N GLY A 80 10.74 -12.68 6.85
CA GLY A 80 11.12 -13.96 7.47
C GLY A 80 10.98 -15.15 6.51
N LEU A 81 9.88 -15.21 5.74
CA LEU A 81 9.70 -16.23 4.71
C LEU A 81 10.72 -16.08 3.58
N CYS A 82 11.00 -14.87 3.12
CA CYS A 82 12.00 -14.60 2.08
C CYS A 82 13.41 -15.02 2.50
N LEU A 83 13.78 -14.86 3.77
CA LEU A 83 15.06 -15.33 4.32
C LEU A 83 15.20 -16.85 4.30
N VAL A 84 14.10 -17.61 4.41
CA VAL A 84 14.11 -19.07 4.47
C VAL A 84 13.92 -19.70 3.09
N PHE A 85 12.98 -19.18 2.28
CA PHE A 85 12.53 -19.79 1.03
C PHE A 85 12.99 -19.05 -0.23
N GLY A 86 13.77 -17.96 -0.10
CA GLY A 86 14.19 -17.11 -1.20
C GLY A 86 13.21 -15.98 -1.49
N HIS A 87 13.70 -14.97 -2.23
CA HIS A 87 12.98 -13.74 -2.51
C HIS A 87 12.35 -13.79 -3.91
N THR A 88 11.14 -14.33 -3.99
CA THR A 88 10.33 -14.45 -5.21
C THR A 88 8.91 -13.98 -4.96
N ILE A 89 8.19 -13.58 -6.01
CA ILE A 89 6.78 -13.16 -5.90
C ILE A 89 5.89 -14.27 -5.29
N TRP A 90 6.21 -15.54 -5.59
CA TRP A 90 5.52 -16.69 -5.03
C TRP A 90 5.67 -16.76 -3.50
N VAL A 91 6.90 -16.55 -2.97
CA VAL A 91 7.17 -16.53 -1.52
C VAL A 91 6.53 -15.31 -0.85
N ILE A 92 6.54 -14.17 -1.51
CA ILE A 92 5.89 -12.94 -1.02
C ILE A 92 4.38 -13.15 -0.82
N ARG A 93 3.73 -13.90 -1.74
CA ARG A 93 2.30 -14.23 -1.68
C ARG A 93 1.98 -15.39 -0.74
N LEU A 94 2.96 -16.23 -0.40
CA LEU A 94 2.79 -17.44 0.42
C LEU A 94 2.13 -17.16 1.77
N LEU A 95 2.54 -16.08 2.47
CA LEU A 95 1.91 -15.70 3.74
C LEU A 95 0.41 -15.47 3.57
N SER A 96 0.00 -14.75 2.53
CA SER A 96 -1.40 -14.43 2.25
C SER A 96 -2.21 -15.69 1.95
N VAL A 97 -1.64 -16.65 1.22
CA VAL A 97 -2.26 -17.96 0.97
C VAL A 97 -2.49 -18.73 2.27
N ILE A 98 -1.46 -18.84 3.12
CA ILE A 98 -1.55 -19.55 4.41
C ILE A 98 -2.60 -18.90 5.31
N MET A 99 -2.60 -17.57 5.43
CA MET A 99 -3.58 -16.84 6.23
C MET A 99 -5.00 -16.95 5.65
N GLY A 100 -5.14 -16.98 4.31
CA GLY A 100 -6.40 -17.20 3.63
C GLY A 100 -6.99 -18.59 3.93
N ILE A 101 -6.18 -19.65 3.90
CA ILE A 101 -6.61 -21.01 4.28
C ILE A 101 -6.99 -21.05 5.76
N GLY A 102 -6.15 -20.43 6.61
CA GLY A 102 -6.42 -20.32 8.05
C GLY A 102 -7.71 -19.58 8.36
N SER A 103 -8.07 -18.57 7.56
CA SER A 103 -9.32 -17.81 7.71
C SER A 103 -10.56 -18.69 7.47
N VAL A 104 -10.50 -19.59 6.49
CA VAL A 104 -11.60 -20.57 6.24
C VAL A 104 -11.77 -21.54 7.42
N TYR A 105 -10.67 -22.00 8.03
CA TYR A 105 -10.74 -22.78 9.26
C TYR A 105 -11.34 -21.97 10.42
N LEU A 106 -10.91 -20.73 10.59
CA LEU A 106 -11.36 -19.88 11.69
C LEU A 106 -12.83 -19.50 11.56
N ILE A 107 -13.33 -19.17 10.37
CA ILE A 107 -14.75 -18.84 10.19
C ILE A 107 -15.64 -20.05 10.47
N PHE A 108 -15.20 -21.29 10.12
CA PHE A 108 -15.86 -22.51 10.55
C PHE A 108 -16.00 -22.54 12.07
N LYS A 109 -14.91 -22.28 12.81
CA LYS A 109 -14.90 -22.30 14.28
C LYS A 109 -15.79 -21.21 14.89
N VAL A 110 -15.74 -20.00 14.34
CA VAL A 110 -16.57 -18.87 14.80
C VAL A 110 -18.04 -19.18 14.58
N ALA A 111 -18.44 -19.60 13.38
CA ALA A 111 -19.83 -19.92 13.07
C ALA A 111 -20.33 -21.13 13.87
N ALA A 112 -19.53 -22.18 14.02
CA ALA A 112 -19.88 -23.35 14.82
C ALA A 112 -20.08 -23.00 16.31
N LYS A 113 -19.26 -22.07 16.83
CA LYS A 113 -19.40 -21.59 18.20
C LYS A 113 -20.55 -20.61 18.38
N LEU A 114 -20.77 -19.72 17.43
CA LEU A 114 -21.80 -18.69 17.47
C LEU A 114 -23.21 -19.29 17.20
N PHE A 115 -23.31 -20.27 16.33
CA PHE A 115 -24.55 -20.90 15.90
C PHE A 115 -24.53 -22.41 16.14
N ASP A 116 -24.09 -23.18 15.14
CA ASP A 116 -23.94 -24.63 15.18
C ASP A 116 -22.92 -25.13 14.14
N LYS A 117 -22.60 -26.43 14.18
CA LYS A 117 -21.64 -27.05 13.27
C LYS A 117 -22.05 -26.97 11.79
N LYS A 118 -23.37 -27.00 11.52
CA LYS A 118 -23.94 -26.89 10.16
C LYS A 118 -23.65 -25.50 9.58
N ALA A 119 -23.92 -24.43 10.36
CA ALA A 119 -23.56 -23.08 9.99
C ALA A 119 -22.04 -22.93 9.81
N GLY A 120 -21.23 -23.62 10.61
CA GLY A 120 -19.77 -23.67 10.45
C GLY A 120 -19.34 -24.16 9.07
N TYR A 121 -19.84 -25.30 8.61
CA TYR A 121 -19.51 -25.81 7.27
C TYR A 121 -19.98 -24.87 6.15
N ILE A 122 -21.19 -24.31 6.28
CA ILE A 122 -21.73 -23.37 5.29
C ILE A 122 -20.81 -22.14 5.21
N ALA A 123 -20.45 -21.55 6.35
CA ALA A 123 -19.56 -20.41 6.39
C ALA A 123 -18.18 -20.70 5.77
N ALA A 124 -17.61 -21.89 6.08
CA ALA A 124 -16.35 -22.32 5.51
C ALA A 124 -16.40 -22.44 3.98
N VAL A 125 -17.45 -23.07 3.43
CA VAL A 125 -17.62 -23.22 1.98
C VAL A 125 -17.80 -21.87 1.31
N LEU A 126 -18.65 -20.98 1.84
CA LEU A 126 -18.89 -19.66 1.28
C LEU A 126 -17.61 -18.79 1.28
N LEU A 127 -16.78 -18.83 2.35
CA LEU A 127 -15.51 -18.10 2.39
C LEU A 127 -14.47 -18.76 1.48
N ALA A 128 -14.43 -20.10 1.41
CA ALA A 128 -13.50 -20.85 0.55
C ALA A 128 -13.68 -20.47 -0.92
N THR A 129 -14.93 -20.26 -1.36
CA THR A 129 -15.31 -19.96 -2.74
C THR A 129 -15.58 -18.48 -3.02
N SER A 130 -15.37 -17.60 -2.04
CA SER A 130 -15.49 -16.15 -2.23
C SER A 130 -14.40 -15.62 -3.16
N ALA A 131 -14.77 -15.10 -4.33
CA ALA A 131 -13.85 -14.52 -5.31
C ALA A 131 -12.95 -13.45 -4.68
N TYR A 132 -13.55 -12.51 -3.97
CA TYR A 132 -12.84 -11.44 -3.27
C TYR A 132 -11.81 -11.95 -2.26
N HIS A 133 -12.16 -13.00 -1.48
CA HIS A 133 -11.21 -13.59 -0.52
C HIS A 133 -10.10 -14.40 -1.20
N ILE A 134 -10.39 -15.06 -2.34
CA ILE A 134 -9.38 -15.78 -3.12
C ILE A 134 -8.34 -14.79 -3.66
N GLU A 135 -8.77 -13.70 -4.28
CA GLU A 135 -7.89 -12.67 -4.84
C GLU A 135 -6.94 -12.09 -3.80
N TYR A 136 -7.47 -11.62 -2.65
CA TYR A 136 -6.62 -11.09 -1.59
C TYR A 136 -5.75 -12.16 -0.90
N SER A 137 -6.08 -13.45 -1.07
CA SER A 137 -5.21 -14.55 -0.64
C SER A 137 -4.06 -14.80 -1.62
N GLN A 138 -4.18 -14.34 -2.87
CA GLN A 138 -3.14 -14.44 -3.91
C GLN A 138 -2.36 -13.13 -4.09
N GLU A 139 -2.51 -12.19 -3.17
CA GLU A 139 -1.86 -10.90 -3.21
C GLU A 139 -0.85 -10.75 -2.06
N GLY A 140 0.36 -10.30 -2.37
CA GLY A 140 1.44 -10.06 -1.39
C GLY A 140 1.18 -8.83 -0.52
N ARG A 141 -0.02 -8.75 0.10
CA ARG A 141 -0.47 -7.64 0.95
C ARG A 141 -1.15 -8.13 2.23
N ALA A 142 -1.26 -7.27 3.21
CA ALA A 142 -1.70 -7.61 4.57
C ALA A 142 -3.17 -8.04 4.72
N TYR A 143 -3.98 -8.01 3.65
CA TYR A 143 -5.43 -8.18 3.76
C TYR A 143 -5.87 -9.57 4.25
N SER A 144 -5.24 -10.65 3.77
CA SER A 144 -5.53 -12.01 4.27
C SER A 144 -5.08 -12.20 5.71
N LEU A 145 -3.94 -11.62 6.11
CA LEU A 145 -3.49 -11.59 7.51
C LEU A 145 -4.51 -10.85 8.39
N LEU A 146 -5.05 -9.73 7.89
CA LEU A 146 -6.08 -8.96 8.60
C LEU A 146 -7.34 -9.79 8.85
N ILE A 147 -7.91 -10.46 7.83
CA ILE A 147 -9.09 -11.32 8.00
C ILE A 147 -8.81 -12.45 8.98
N PHE A 148 -7.65 -13.10 8.86
CA PHE A 148 -7.23 -14.16 9.77
C PHE A 148 -7.21 -13.69 11.22
N LEU A 149 -6.56 -12.56 11.49
CA LEU A 149 -6.46 -12.00 12.84
C LEU A 149 -7.81 -11.51 13.38
N ILE A 150 -8.66 -10.94 12.52
CA ILE A 150 -10.04 -10.57 12.88
C ILE A 150 -10.80 -11.83 13.34
N LEU A 151 -10.84 -12.87 12.52
CA LEU A 151 -11.56 -14.11 12.84
C LEU A 151 -10.98 -14.81 14.08
N LEU A 152 -9.65 -14.80 14.23
CA LEU A 152 -8.99 -15.30 15.43
C LEU A 152 -9.43 -14.51 16.67
N THR A 153 -9.50 -13.19 16.57
CA THR A 153 -9.92 -12.33 17.69
C THR A 153 -11.38 -12.59 18.07
N TYR A 154 -12.29 -12.70 17.10
CA TYR A 154 -13.69 -13.06 17.38
C TYR A 154 -13.83 -14.47 17.96
N LEU A 155 -13.05 -15.44 17.50
CA LEU A 155 -12.99 -16.76 18.12
C LEU A 155 -12.52 -16.67 19.58
N ARG A 156 -11.49 -15.90 19.85
CA ARG A 156 -10.97 -15.69 21.22
C ARG A 156 -11.94 -14.92 22.10
N LEU A 157 -12.69 -13.96 21.54
CA LEU A 157 -13.81 -13.31 22.23
C LEU A 157 -14.86 -14.34 22.69
N LEU A 158 -15.30 -15.22 21.79
CA LEU A 158 -16.29 -16.24 22.11
C LEU A 158 -15.76 -17.22 23.18
N VAL A 159 -14.48 -17.63 23.08
CA VAL A 159 -13.83 -18.48 24.09
C VAL A 159 -13.72 -17.78 25.43
N PHE A 160 -13.34 -16.49 25.45
CA PHE A 160 -13.24 -15.70 26.67
C PHE A 160 -14.61 -15.53 27.36
N LEU A 161 -15.66 -15.21 26.61
CA LEU A 161 -17.00 -15.04 27.18
C LEU A 161 -17.59 -16.35 27.71
N GLU A 162 -17.22 -17.50 27.14
CA GLU A 162 -17.62 -18.84 27.59
C GLU A 162 -16.83 -19.28 28.84
N ASN A 163 -15.52 -19.06 28.84
CA ASN A 163 -14.62 -19.42 29.94
C ASN A 163 -13.82 -18.19 30.37
N ARG A 164 -14.37 -17.45 31.35
CA ARG A 164 -13.85 -16.18 31.87
C ARG A 164 -12.66 -16.40 32.78
N THR A 165 -11.48 -16.56 32.19
CA THR A 165 -10.20 -16.63 32.88
C THR A 165 -9.27 -15.47 32.50
N TYR A 166 -8.35 -15.10 33.38
CA TYR A 166 -7.34 -14.09 33.06
C TYR A 166 -6.45 -14.52 31.88
N ALA A 167 -6.16 -15.84 31.75
CA ALA A 167 -5.42 -16.36 30.60
C ALA A 167 -6.15 -16.11 29.28
N ASN A 168 -7.48 -16.37 29.23
CA ASN A 168 -8.28 -16.09 28.04
C ASN A 168 -8.39 -14.59 27.75
N ALA A 169 -8.43 -13.75 28.79
CA ALA A 169 -8.39 -12.29 28.65
C ALA A 169 -7.05 -11.81 28.05
N LEU A 170 -5.92 -12.34 28.53
CA LEU A 170 -4.59 -12.04 27.97
C LEU A 170 -4.49 -12.44 26.49
N ILE A 171 -4.92 -13.67 26.15
CA ILE A 171 -4.88 -14.15 24.76
C ILE A 171 -5.77 -13.29 23.86
N LEU A 172 -6.98 -12.93 24.34
CA LEU A 172 -7.86 -12.00 23.59
C LEU A 172 -7.17 -10.65 23.38
N GLY A 173 -6.54 -10.11 24.42
CA GLY A 173 -5.80 -8.84 24.37
C GLY A 173 -4.68 -8.88 23.32
N VAL A 174 -3.87 -9.94 23.32
CA VAL A 174 -2.81 -10.12 22.31
C VAL A 174 -3.40 -10.21 20.90
N CYS A 175 -4.42 -11.05 20.68
CA CYS A 175 -5.04 -11.18 19.37
C CYS A 175 -5.64 -9.86 18.89
N ALA A 176 -6.35 -9.13 19.76
CA ALA A 176 -6.96 -7.83 19.41
C ALA A 176 -5.90 -6.77 19.09
N GLY A 177 -4.78 -6.74 19.84
CA GLY A 177 -3.68 -5.80 19.57
C GLY A 177 -2.90 -6.11 18.29
N LEU A 178 -2.86 -7.37 17.83
CA LEU A 178 -2.23 -7.75 16.57
C LEU A 178 -3.05 -7.34 15.34
N VAL A 179 -4.39 -7.20 15.44
CA VAL A 179 -5.24 -6.84 14.31
C VAL A 179 -4.82 -5.50 13.67
N PRO A 180 -4.70 -4.39 14.39
CA PRO A 180 -4.25 -3.12 13.81
C PRO A 180 -2.79 -3.13 13.39
N ASN A 181 -1.94 -4.04 13.90
CA ASN A 181 -0.58 -4.24 13.42
C ASN A 181 -0.52 -4.91 12.03
N ALA A 182 -1.59 -5.62 11.62
CA ALA A 182 -1.71 -6.09 10.24
C ALA A 182 -2.18 -4.95 9.31
N HIS A 183 -3.20 -4.19 9.73
CA HIS A 183 -3.73 -3.07 8.96
C HIS A 183 -4.53 -2.12 9.85
N ILE A 184 -4.38 -0.81 9.67
CA ILE A 184 -4.99 0.21 10.55
C ILE A 184 -6.53 0.12 10.62
N PHE A 185 -7.21 -0.27 9.54
CA PHE A 185 -8.66 -0.51 9.53
C PHE A 185 -9.09 -1.66 10.46
N GLY A 186 -8.14 -2.48 10.92
CA GLY A 186 -8.37 -3.45 11.99
C GLY A 186 -8.86 -2.85 13.29
N LEU A 187 -8.58 -1.56 13.57
CA LEU A 187 -9.11 -0.85 14.73
C LEU A 187 -10.64 -0.87 14.80
N LEU A 188 -11.34 -0.81 13.67
CA LEU A 188 -12.80 -0.87 13.62
C LEU A 188 -13.31 -2.23 14.15
N ASN A 189 -12.61 -3.31 13.81
CA ASN A 189 -12.96 -4.65 14.29
C ASN A 189 -12.62 -4.82 15.78
N VAL A 190 -11.51 -4.28 16.25
CA VAL A 190 -11.16 -4.25 17.68
C VAL A 190 -12.19 -3.44 18.46
N GLY A 191 -12.59 -2.28 17.97
CA GLY A 191 -13.66 -1.47 18.53
C GLY A 191 -14.98 -2.27 18.65
N SER A 192 -15.34 -3.02 17.59
CA SER A 192 -16.54 -3.88 17.58
C SER A 192 -16.45 -4.98 18.65
N VAL A 193 -15.29 -5.57 18.87
CA VAL A 193 -15.04 -6.59 19.91
C VAL A 193 -15.24 -5.99 21.31
N TYR A 194 -14.64 -4.82 21.60
CA TYR A 194 -14.77 -4.20 22.92
C TYR A 194 -16.17 -3.62 23.16
N LEU A 195 -16.85 -3.11 22.15
CA LEU A 195 -18.27 -2.73 22.27
C LEU A 195 -19.17 -3.94 22.56
N THR A 196 -18.84 -5.10 21.98
CA THR A 196 -19.55 -6.35 22.32
C THR A 196 -19.30 -6.77 23.77
N ILE A 197 -18.08 -6.65 24.27
CA ILE A 197 -17.76 -6.90 25.69
C ILE A 197 -18.50 -5.90 26.60
N LEU A 198 -18.54 -4.63 26.21
CA LEU A 198 -19.29 -3.60 26.94
C LEU A 198 -20.78 -3.93 27.01
N TYR A 199 -21.38 -4.38 25.89
CA TYR A 199 -22.76 -4.84 25.91
C TYR A 199 -22.99 -5.98 26.92
N VAL A 200 -22.09 -7.01 26.91
CA VAL A 200 -22.18 -8.11 27.89
C VAL A 200 -22.04 -7.60 29.30
N LEU A 201 -21.09 -6.67 29.56
CA LEU A 201 -20.86 -6.06 30.87
C LEU A 201 -22.10 -5.29 31.37
N LEU A 202 -22.75 -4.51 30.50
CA LEU A 202 -23.94 -3.73 30.84
C LEU A 202 -25.16 -4.60 31.12
N THR A 203 -25.25 -5.76 30.46
CA THR A 203 -26.38 -6.71 30.61
C THR A 203 -26.16 -7.73 31.71
N GLN A 204 -24.97 -7.84 32.29
CA GLN A 204 -24.66 -8.72 33.42
C GLN A 204 -25.35 -8.21 34.70
N LYS A 205 -26.15 -9.06 35.34
CA LYS A 205 -26.93 -8.72 36.51
C LYS A 205 -26.17 -8.96 37.82
N ASP A 206 -25.40 -10.04 37.91
CA ASP A 206 -24.60 -10.35 39.09
C ASP A 206 -23.44 -9.40 39.23
N SER A 207 -23.34 -8.72 40.38
CA SER A 207 -22.33 -7.69 40.63
C SER A 207 -20.91 -8.27 40.72
N ARG A 208 -20.74 -9.49 41.23
CA ARG A 208 -19.40 -10.13 41.34
C ARG A 208 -18.90 -10.52 39.98
N ASP A 209 -19.74 -11.19 39.17
CA ASP A 209 -19.44 -11.57 37.80
C ASP A 209 -19.20 -10.35 36.91
N LYS A 210 -19.98 -9.29 37.11
CA LYS A 210 -19.80 -8.00 36.42
C LYS A 210 -18.43 -7.39 36.74
N TRP A 211 -18.04 -7.35 38.01
CA TRP A 211 -16.77 -6.81 38.44
C TRP A 211 -15.58 -7.66 37.97
N LEU A 212 -15.72 -8.99 38.00
CA LEU A 212 -14.71 -9.91 37.46
C LEU A 212 -14.53 -9.72 35.94
N LEU A 213 -15.64 -9.68 35.18
CA LEU A 213 -15.62 -9.43 33.74
C LEU A 213 -14.98 -8.07 33.43
N PHE A 214 -15.30 -7.03 34.21
CA PHE A 214 -14.68 -5.71 34.04
C PHE A 214 -13.16 -5.77 34.20
N LYS A 215 -12.65 -6.40 35.29
CA LYS A 215 -11.20 -6.55 35.51
C LYS A 215 -10.50 -7.30 34.38
N GLN A 216 -11.12 -8.38 33.90
CA GLN A 216 -10.57 -9.19 32.82
C GLN A 216 -10.62 -8.45 31.47
N ALA A 217 -11.71 -7.73 31.17
CA ALA A 217 -11.83 -6.91 29.97
C ALA A 217 -10.84 -5.73 29.99
N PHE A 218 -10.66 -5.11 31.15
CA PHE A 218 -9.66 -4.05 31.35
C PHE A 218 -8.24 -4.58 31.09
N LEU A 219 -7.90 -5.75 31.64
CA LEU A 219 -6.61 -6.41 31.37
C LEU A 219 -6.44 -6.70 29.88
N ALA A 220 -7.45 -7.27 29.20
CA ALA A 220 -7.42 -7.50 27.77
C ALA A 220 -7.22 -6.21 26.99
N GLY A 221 -7.89 -5.11 27.39
CA GLY A 221 -7.71 -3.79 26.77
C GLY A 221 -6.31 -3.23 26.94
N MET A 222 -5.74 -3.32 28.15
CA MET A 222 -4.35 -2.88 28.39
C MET A 222 -3.34 -3.68 27.57
N VAL A 223 -3.51 -5.01 27.50
CA VAL A 223 -2.65 -5.87 26.66
C VAL A 223 -2.81 -5.52 25.17
N SER A 224 -4.06 -5.31 24.70
CA SER A 224 -4.30 -4.87 23.33
C SER A 224 -3.58 -3.57 23.01
N LEU A 225 -3.64 -2.61 23.93
CA LEU A 225 -2.98 -1.31 23.76
C LEU A 225 -1.46 -1.45 23.67
N VAL A 226 -0.85 -2.24 24.57
CA VAL A 226 0.60 -2.50 24.54
C VAL A 226 1.03 -3.18 23.23
N VAL A 227 0.30 -4.22 22.79
CA VAL A 227 0.59 -4.91 21.53
C VAL A 227 0.35 -4.01 20.31
N PHE A 228 -0.55 -3.06 20.40
CA PHE A 228 -0.86 -2.08 19.36
C PHE A 228 0.24 -1.01 19.17
N LEU A 229 1.03 -0.69 20.21
CA LEU A 229 1.99 0.43 20.17
C LEU A 229 2.86 0.51 18.91
N PRO A 230 3.39 -0.61 18.35
CA PRO A 230 4.19 -0.53 17.12
C PRO A 230 3.45 0.07 15.92
N ALA A 231 2.13 -0.19 15.79
CA ALA A 231 1.33 0.35 14.70
C ALA A 231 0.97 1.83 14.91
N MET A 232 1.06 2.36 16.14
CA MET A 232 0.73 3.75 16.45
C MET A 232 1.61 4.73 15.70
N GLN A 233 2.89 4.42 15.48
CA GLN A 233 3.83 5.27 14.73
C GLN A 233 3.32 5.55 13.31
N ILE A 234 2.82 4.52 12.61
CA ILE A 234 2.23 4.67 11.27
C ILE A 234 0.99 5.57 11.30
N ILE A 235 0.13 5.39 12.31
CA ILE A 235 -1.09 6.20 12.45
C ILE A 235 -0.77 7.67 12.67
N LEU A 236 0.20 7.97 13.56
CA LEU A 236 0.62 9.34 13.83
C LEU A 236 1.19 10.01 12.58
N ARG A 237 1.99 9.29 11.80
CA ARG A 237 2.50 9.77 10.52
C ARG A 237 1.38 10.02 9.50
N LEU A 238 0.44 9.09 9.35
CA LEU A 238 -0.67 9.22 8.40
C LEU A 238 -1.58 10.42 8.69
N GLN A 239 -1.69 10.84 9.94
CA GLN A 239 -2.41 12.06 10.31
C GLN A 239 -1.77 13.34 9.74
N GLN A 240 -0.47 13.30 9.47
CA GLN A 240 0.28 14.42 8.88
C GLN A 240 0.27 14.39 7.35
N THR A 241 -0.17 13.29 6.73
CA THR A 241 -0.15 13.11 5.29
C THR A 241 -1.48 13.56 4.67
N GLN A 242 -1.46 14.61 3.88
CA GLN A 242 -2.63 15.13 3.15
C GLN A 242 -2.78 14.42 1.78
N SER A 243 -2.94 13.11 1.76
CA SER A 243 -3.14 12.37 0.50
C SER A 243 -4.62 12.20 0.20
N HIS A 244 -5.12 12.88 -0.82
CA HIS A 244 -6.54 12.90 -1.23
C HIS A 244 -6.75 12.20 -2.58
N TRP A 245 -6.01 11.11 -2.87
CA TRP A 245 -6.13 10.42 -4.15
C TRP A 245 -7.44 9.64 -4.33
N ILE A 246 -8.16 9.31 -3.23
CA ILE A 246 -9.46 8.64 -3.30
C ILE A 246 -10.55 9.69 -3.51
N PRO A 247 -11.33 9.61 -4.60
CA PRO A 247 -12.36 10.60 -4.88
C PRO A 247 -13.47 10.62 -3.81
N LYS A 248 -14.13 11.75 -3.65
CA LYS A 248 -15.29 11.89 -2.75
C LYS A 248 -16.32 10.80 -3.03
N PRO A 249 -17.02 10.28 -2.00
CA PRO A 249 -17.95 9.18 -2.16
C PRO A 249 -19.14 9.60 -3.02
N THR A 250 -19.44 8.76 -4.02
CA THR A 250 -20.68 8.79 -4.78
C THR A 250 -21.51 7.56 -4.44
N TRP A 251 -22.81 7.61 -4.74
CA TRP A 251 -23.67 6.45 -4.53
C TRP A 251 -23.20 5.23 -5.34
N ASP A 252 -22.79 5.45 -6.58
CA ASP A 252 -22.25 4.38 -7.44
C ASP A 252 -20.92 3.84 -6.93
N GLY A 253 -20.06 4.69 -6.40
CA GLY A 253 -18.81 4.25 -5.74
C GLY A 253 -19.08 3.35 -4.54
N ILE A 254 -20.03 3.71 -3.66
CA ILE A 254 -20.43 2.86 -2.53
C ILE A 254 -21.00 1.52 -3.02
N LYS A 255 -21.92 1.58 -4.02
CA LYS A 255 -22.51 0.38 -4.63
C LYS A 255 -21.43 -0.54 -5.22
N SER A 256 -20.45 0.02 -5.94
CA SER A 256 -19.33 -0.73 -6.51
C SER A 256 -18.53 -1.47 -5.45
N VAL A 257 -18.24 -0.82 -4.31
CA VAL A 257 -17.53 -1.47 -3.18
C VAL A 257 -18.28 -2.71 -2.68
N PHE A 258 -19.61 -2.64 -2.51
CA PHE A 258 -20.39 -3.81 -2.09
C PHE A 258 -20.41 -4.91 -3.15
N ILE A 259 -20.46 -4.54 -4.43
CA ILE A 259 -20.37 -5.49 -5.54
C ILE A 259 -19.03 -6.22 -5.50
N ASP A 260 -17.93 -5.50 -5.33
CA ASP A 260 -16.59 -6.08 -5.28
C ASP A 260 -16.42 -7.03 -4.10
N VAL A 261 -16.77 -6.59 -2.88
CA VAL A 261 -16.59 -7.37 -1.65
C VAL A 261 -17.45 -8.61 -1.61
N LEU A 262 -18.68 -8.56 -2.15
CA LEU A 262 -19.67 -9.64 -2.04
C LEU A 262 -19.73 -10.55 -3.27
N GLY A 263 -18.71 -10.55 -4.12
CA GLY A 263 -18.54 -11.57 -5.16
C GLY A 263 -18.49 -11.03 -6.59
N ARG A 264 -18.21 -9.75 -6.79
CA ARG A 264 -18.07 -9.09 -8.10
C ARG A 264 -19.27 -9.26 -9.03
N SER A 265 -20.43 -9.39 -8.45
CA SER A 265 -21.69 -9.54 -9.17
C SER A 265 -22.82 -8.82 -8.43
N VAL A 266 -23.61 -8.03 -9.16
CA VAL A 266 -24.79 -7.35 -8.60
C VAL A 266 -25.75 -8.35 -7.98
N LEU A 267 -25.94 -9.51 -8.64
CA LEU A 267 -26.83 -10.56 -8.15
C LEU A 267 -26.32 -11.18 -6.84
N LEU A 268 -25.04 -11.58 -6.79
CA LEU A 268 -24.44 -12.14 -5.57
C LEU A 268 -24.50 -11.16 -4.42
N SER A 269 -24.15 -9.90 -4.68
CA SER A 269 -24.18 -8.84 -3.66
C SER A 269 -25.59 -8.64 -3.12
N GLY A 270 -26.59 -8.60 -4.01
CA GLY A 270 -27.99 -8.53 -3.61
C GLY A 270 -28.44 -9.72 -2.76
N VAL A 271 -28.02 -10.94 -3.11
CA VAL A 271 -28.31 -12.15 -2.32
C VAL A 271 -27.65 -12.09 -0.95
N PHE A 272 -26.36 -11.74 -0.84
CA PHE A 272 -25.68 -11.63 0.45
C PHE A 272 -26.28 -10.54 1.34
N ILE A 273 -26.65 -9.38 0.78
CA ILE A 273 -27.34 -8.30 1.50
C ILE A 273 -28.72 -8.81 1.98
N ALA A 274 -29.48 -9.46 1.11
CA ALA A 274 -30.78 -10.02 1.47
C ALA A 274 -30.68 -11.08 2.59
N LEU A 275 -29.68 -11.96 2.52
CA LEU A 275 -29.41 -12.94 3.57
C LEU A 275 -29.00 -12.28 4.89
N ALA A 276 -28.20 -11.21 4.86
CA ALA A 276 -27.83 -10.45 6.06
C ALA A 276 -29.05 -9.77 6.69
N LEU A 277 -29.92 -9.16 5.89
CA LEU A 277 -31.19 -8.59 6.38
C LEU A 277 -32.11 -9.69 6.93
N ALA A 278 -32.26 -10.81 6.20
CA ALA A 278 -33.02 -11.96 6.65
C ALA A 278 -32.51 -12.53 7.98
N PHE A 279 -31.21 -12.50 8.23
CA PHE A 279 -30.64 -12.88 9.53
C PHE A 279 -31.26 -12.09 10.67
N PHE A 280 -31.29 -10.76 10.59
CA PHE A 280 -31.83 -9.92 11.66
C PHE A 280 -33.33 -10.13 11.85
N VAL A 281 -34.08 -10.25 10.76
CA VAL A 281 -35.55 -10.50 10.81
C VAL A 281 -35.85 -11.84 11.41
N LEU A 282 -35.27 -12.94 10.89
CA LEU A 282 -35.54 -14.31 11.35
C LEU A 282 -35.04 -14.53 12.78
N ALA A 283 -33.89 -13.94 13.14
CA ALA A 283 -33.40 -13.98 14.51
C ALA A 283 -34.36 -13.26 15.47
N ALA A 284 -34.87 -12.08 15.11
CA ALA A 284 -35.85 -11.35 15.93
C ALA A 284 -37.15 -12.15 16.13
N ILE A 285 -37.68 -12.77 15.06
CA ILE A 285 -38.87 -13.63 15.14
C ILE A 285 -38.57 -14.82 16.07
N ARG A 286 -37.43 -15.48 15.92
CA ARG A 286 -37.09 -16.70 16.69
C ARG A 286 -36.83 -16.38 18.17
N ILE A 287 -36.22 -15.25 18.48
CA ILE A 287 -36.00 -14.75 19.85
C ILE A 287 -37.35 -14.54 20.57
N ARG A 288 -38.38 -14.06 19.85
CA ARG A 288 -39.72 -13.85 20.41
C ARG A 288 -40.48 -15.13 20.66
N ARG A 289 -40.24 -16.18 19.82
CA ARG A 289 -41.03 -17.44 19.84
C ARG A 289 -40.47 -18.50 20.78
N VAL A 290 -39.17 -18.49 21.09
CA VAL A 290 -38.53 -19.60 21.83
C VAL A 290 -37.97 -19.09 23.15
N ASN A 291 -38.65 -19.41 24.26
CA ASN A 291 -38.19 -19.19 25.63
C ASN A 291 -36.95 -20.08 25.89
N GLY A 292 -35.79 -19.47 26.18
CA GLY A 292 -34.56 -20.19 26.56
C GLY A 292 -33.46 -20.30 25.48
N ALA A 293 -33.78 -20.49 24.20
CA ALA A 293 -32.80 -20.46 23.10
C ALA A 293 -32.40 -19.03 22.71
N GLY A 294 -33.06 -18.03 23.31
CA GLY A 294 -32.95 -16.64 22.93
C GLY A 294 -31.60 -15.95 23.25
N ASN A 295 -30.91 -16.39 24.31
CA ASN A 295 -29.76 -15.62 24.78
C ASN A 295 -28.53 -15.66 23.84
N ARG A 296 -28.23 -16.85 23.30
CA ARG A 296 -27.14 -17.02 22.33
C ARG A 296 -27.42 -16.30 21.01
N LEU A 297 -28.67 -16.41 20.53
CA LEU A 297 -29.09 -15.74 19.31
C LEU A 297 -29.18 -14.23 19.48
N LYS A 298 -29.66 -13.73 20.66
CA LYS A 298 -29.61 -12.30 21.01
C LYS A 298 -28.16 -11.77 20.99
N PHE A 299 -27.25 -12.52 21.58
CA PHE A 299 -25.82 -12.18 21.55
C PHE A 299 -25.28 -12.13 20.12
N ALA A 300 -25.59 -13.11 19.27
CA ALA A 300 -25.17 -13.14 17.87
C ALA A 300 -25.71 -11.94 17.07
N VAL A 301 -26.97 -11.54 17.29
CA VAL A 301 -27.57 -10.35 16.67
C VAL A 301 -26.83 -9.08 17.08
N VAL A 302 -26.52 -8.92 18.36
CA VAL A 302 -25.79 -7.76 18.85
C VAL A 302 -24.36 -7.74 18.31
N LEU A 303 -23.65 -8.88 18.37
CA LEU A 303 -22.28 -8.99 17.87
C LEU A 303 -22.21 -8.63 16.39
N LEU A 304 -23.02 -9.23 15.53
CA LEU A 304 -23.03 -8.94 14.10
C LEU A 304 -23.55 -7.53 13.80
N GLY A 305 -24.54 -7.03 14.55
CA GLY A 305 -25.03 -5.66 14.42
C GLY A 305 -23.95 -4.63 14.72
N ILE A 306 -23.22 -4.79 15.82
CA ILE A 306 -22.07 -3.92 16.15
C ILE A 306 -20.99 -4.03 15.06
N TRP A 307 -20.70 -5.25 14.59
CA TRP A 307 -19.70 -5.48 13.55
C TRP A 307 -20.04 -4.74 12.25
N PHE A 308 -21.30 -4.84 11.78
CA PHE A 308 -21.77 -4.12 10.59
C PHE A 308 -21.72 -2.59 10.79
N VAL A 309 -22.34 -2.11 11.90
CA VAL A 309 -22.46 -0.67 12.13
C VAL A 309 -21.08 0.01 12.25
N ILE A 310 -20.17 -0.58 13.00
CA ILE A 310 -18.85 0.02 13.18
C ILE A 310 -18.03 -0.03 11.89
N ASN A 311 -17.97 -1.18 11.20
CA ASN A 311 -17.11 -1.29 10.01
C ASN A 311 -17.66 -0.53 8.80
N ILE A 312 -18.97 -0.57 8.57
CA ILE A 312 -19.58 0.13 7.43
C ILE A 312 -19.83 1.60 7.77
N GLY A 313 -20.47 1.84 8.92
CA GLY A 313 -20.91 3.17 9.33
C GLY A 313 -19.73 4.13 9.49
N THR A 314 -18.66 3.73 10.19
CA THR A 314 -17.50 4.59 10.41
C THR A 314 -16.83 4.96 9.09
N ILE A 315 -16.60 4.00 8.17
CA ILE A 315 -15.97 4.28 6.88
C ILE A 315 -16.83 5.24 6.05
N ILE A 316 -18.14 5.00 5.98
CA ILE A 316 -19.06 5.88 5.22
C ILE A 316 -19.09 7.27 5.85
N VAL A 317 -19.38 7.39 7.16
CA VAL A 317 -19.47 8.69 7.83
C VAL A 317 -18.17 9.47 7.64
N LYS A 318 -17.03 8.84 7.93
CA LYS A 318 -15.72 9.48 7.80
C LYS A 318 -15.43 9.94 6.37
N SER A 319 -15.84 9.18 5.36
CA SER A 319 -15.67 9.57 3.94
C SER A 319 -16.51 10.79 3.50
N TYR A 320 -17.63 11.06 4.20
CA TYR A 320 -18.43 12.25 3.96
C TYR A 320 -18.00 13.47 4.79
N THR A 321 -17.46 13.23 6.00
CA THR A 321 -17.07 14.32 6.92
C THR A 321 -15.65 14.80 6.70
N ASP A 322 -14.73 13.92 6.34
CA ASP A 322 -13.32 14.24 6.13
C ASP A 322 -13.06 14.70 4.68
N GLU A 323 -11.94 15.34 4.45
CA GLU A 323 -11.49 15.73 3.11
C GLU A 323 -11.10 14.50 2.28
N ALA A 324 -10.51 13.48 2.90
CA ALA A 324 -10.13 12.22 2.26
C ALA A 324 -11.25 11.18 2.34
N SER A 325 -11.66 10.63 1.19
CA SER A 325 -12.57 9.49 1.16
C SER A 325 -11.86 8.19 1.53
N LEU A 326 -12.60 7.27 2.16
CA LEU A 326 -12.15 5.92 2.49
C LEU A 326 -12.95 4.86 1.71
N ILE A 327 -13.66 5.25 0.64
CA ILE A 327 -14.50 4.33 -0.15
C ILE A 327 -13.63 3.57 -1.15
N LEU A 328 -13.01 2.49 -0.65
CA LEU A 328 -12.27 1.51 -1.43
C LEU A 328 -12.64 0.11 -0.95
N ALA A 329 -12.84 -0.82 -1.88
CA ALA A 329 -13.26 -2.19 -1.55
C ALA A 329 -12.36 -2.85 -0.49
N ARG A 330 -11.04 -2.69 -0.59
CA ARG A 330 -10.06 -3.25 0.35
C ARG A 330 -10.22 -2.77 1.81
N TYR A 331 -10.78 -1.61 2.04
CA TYR A 331 -11.01 -1.10 3.40
C TYR A 331 -12.25 -1.72 4.07
N PHE A 332 -13.15 -2.30 3.27
CA PHE A 332 -14.33 -3.01 3.73
C PHE A 332 -14.10 -4.51 3.95
N ILE A 333 -12.87 -5.01 3.76
CA ILE A 333 -12.56 -6.45 3.86
C ILE A 333 -12.93 -7.05 5.22
N GLY A 334 -12.84 -6.27 6.29
CA GLY A 334 -13.23 -6.69 7.65
C GLY A 334 -14.70 -7.06 7.81
N MET A 335 -15.60 -6.58 6.91
CA MET A 335 -17.05 -6.88 7.00
C MET A 335 -17.45 -8.16 6.27
N LEU A 336 -16.64 -8.67 5.32
CA LEU A 336 -16.95 -9.88 4.54
C LEU A 336 -17.35 -11.05 5.44
N SER A 337 -16.58 -11.27 6.51
CA SER A 337 -16.83 -12.35 7.45
C SER A 337 -18.19 -12.23 8.14
N ALA A 338 -18.65 -11.01 8.45
CA ALA A 338 -19.95 -10.78 9.07
C ALA A 338 -21.12 -11.14 8.10
N PHE A 339 -21.00 -10.78 6.81
CA PHE A 339 -21.98 -11.18 5.79
C PHE A 339 -22.05 -12.69 5.63
N ILE A 340 -20.91 -13.37 5.58
CA ILE A 340 -20.85 -14.83 5.46
C ILE A 340 -21.45 -15.52 6.70
N LEU A 341 -21.17 -15.02 7.91
CA LEU A 341 -21.74 -15.56 9.15
C LEU A 341 -23.27 -15.41 9.19
N ALA A 342 -23.79 -14.25 8.80
CA ALA A 342 -25.22 -14.00 8.70
C ALA A 342 -25.90 -14.93 7.67
N ALA A 343 -25.31 -15.04 6.47
CA ALA A 343 -25.80 -15.93 5.42
C ALA A 343 -25.76 -17.40 5.86
N ALA A 344 -24.68 -17.84 6.50
CA ALA A 344 -24.53 -19.21 6.98
C ALA A 344 -25.60 -19.57 8.02
N TYR A 345 -25.92 -18.65 8.93
CA TYR A 345 -27.02 -18.86 9.87
C TYR A 345 -28.37 -19.06 9.15
N VAL A 346 -28.73 -18.14 8.23
CA VAL A 346 -30.01 -18.21 7.50
C VAL A 346 -30.13 -19.52 6.72
N LEU A 347 -29.06 -19.87 5.98
CA LEU A 347 -29.03 -21.12 5.22
C LEU A 347 -29.09 -22.36 6.14
N SER A 348 -28.50 -22.27 7.34
CA SER A 348 -28.57 -23.39 8.31
C SER A 348 -29.97 -23.68 8.83
N LEU A 349 -30.88 -22.70 8.76
CA LEU A 349 -32.30 -22.88 9.17
C LEU A 349 -33.12 -23.75 8.22
N ILE A 350 -32.66 -23.94 6.98
CA ILE A 350 -33.34 -24.81 6.01
C ILE A 350 -33.27 -26.25 6.53
N GLY A 351 -34.43 -26.86 6.79
CA GLY A 351 -34.53 -28.22 7.37
C GLY A 351 -34.08 -29.33 6.41
N ASN A 352 -34.38 -29.19 5.13
CA ASN A 352 -34.02 -30.18 4.12
C ASN A 352 -32.53 -30.10 3.77
N ARG A 353 -31.80 -31.21 3.98
CA ARG A 353 -30.34 -31.27 3.71
C ARG A 353 -29.98 -31.04 2.24
N MET A 354 -30.77 -31.59 1.33
CA MET A 354 -30.56 -31.44 -0.12
C MET A 354 -30.77 -29.99 -0.54
N ALA A 355 -31.80 -29.32 -0.02
CA ALA A 355 -32.07 -27.92 -0.31
C ALA A 355 -30.96 -27.00 0.20
N VAL A 356 -30.43 -27.23 1.41
CA VAL A 356 -29.26 -26.48 1.94
C VAL A 356 -28.04 -26.71 1.07
N MET A 357 -27.73 -27.96 0.77
CA MET A 357 -26.59 -28.32 -0.05
C MET A 357 -26.72 -27.70 -1.44
N GLY A 358 -27.90 -27.78 -2.06
CA GLY A 358 -28.18 -27.14 -3.34
C GLY A 358 -27.99 -25.62 -3.31
N ALA A 359 -28.50 -24.95 -2.28
CA ALA A 359 -28.32 -23.49 -2.13
C ALA A 359 -26.85 -23.09 -1.95
N VAL A 360 -26.11 -23.80 -1.10
CA VAL A 360 -24.67 -23.51 -0.86
C VAL A 360 -23.85 -23.80 -2.11
N VAL A 361 -24.10 -24.94 -2.79
CA VAL A 361 -23.42 -25.29 -4.05
C VAL A 361 -23.74 -24.26 -5.14
N LEU A 362 -25.00 -23.83 -5.27
CA LEU A 362 -25.40 -22.81 -6.26
C LEU A 362 -24.66 -21.49 -6.04
N LEU A 363 -24.62 -21.00 -4.80
CA LEU A 363 -23.88 -19.76 -4.46
C LEU A 363 -22.37 -19.90 -4.73
N SER A 364 -21.79 -21.03 -4.34
CA SER A 364 -20.37 -21.31 -4.54
C SER A 364 -19.99 -21.44 -6.01
N VAL A 365 -20.77 -22.22 -6.77
CA VAL A 365 -20.56 -22.40 -8.22
C VAL A 365 -20.74 -21.07 -8.94
N PHE A 366 -21.74 -20.28 -8.59
CA PHE A 366 -21.96 -18.98 -9.22
C PHE A 366 -20.83 -17.98 -8.89
N SER A 367 -20.32 -17.98 -7.64
CA SER A 367 -19.14 -17.16 -7.27
C SER A 367 -17.90 -17.56 -8.06
N LEU A 368 -17.63 -18.87 -8.14
CA LEU A 368 -16.49 -19.40 -8.91
C LEU A 368 -16.66 -19.20 -10.42
N TYR A 369 -17.87 -19.41 -10.96
CA TYR A 369 -18.18 -19.13 -12.37
C TYR A 369 -17.93 -17.66 -12.72
N ASN A 370 -18.40 -16.75 -11.87
CA ASN A 370 -18.19 -15.33 -12.06
C ASN A 370 -16.69 -14.99 -12.05
N MET A 371 -15.91 -15.54 -11.12
CA MET A 371 -14.47 -15.31 -11.03
C MET A 371 -13.69 -15.95 -12.18
N ILE A 372 -13.96 -17.24 -12.48
CA ILE A 372 -13.14 -18.04 -13.39
C ILE A 372 -13.56 -17.84 -14.86
N VAL A 373 -14.87 -17.70 -15.13
CA VAL A 373 -15.39 -17.66 -16.49
C VAL A 373 -15.70 -16.23 -16.93
N VAL A 374 -16.43 -15.44 -16.08
CA VAL A 374 -16.86 -14.09 -16.46
C VAL A 374 -15.67 -13.11 -16.40
N HIS A 375 -14.90 -13.16 -15.32
CA HIS A 375 -13.72 -12.30 -15.16
C HIS A 375 -12.43 -12.95 -15.62
N ASP A 376 -12.44 -14.24 -15.97
CA ASP A 376 -11.29 -15.04 -16.41
C ASP A 376 -10.01 -14.80 -15.56
N TYR A 377 -10.21 -14.71 -14.24
CA TYR A 377 -9.21 -14.23 -13.27
C TYR A 377 -7.86 -14.97 -13.36
N TYR A 378 -7.88 -16.26 -13.62
CA TYR A 378 -6.66 -17.07 -13.68
C TYR A 378 -5.92 -17.01 -15.03
N ASN A 379 -6.51 -16.45 -16.08
CA ASN A 379 -5.90 -16.39 -17.41
C ASN A 379 -5.78 -14.96 -17.94
N THR A 380 -6.57 -14.00 -17.41
CA THR A 380 -6.50 -12.59 -17.82
C THR A 380 -5.67 -11.78 -16.82
N ARG A 381 -4.75 -10.96 -17.32
CA ARG A 381 -4.00 -10.02 -16.51
C ARG A 381 -4.94 -8.93 -16.00
N THR A 382 -4.94 -8.70 -14.70
CA THR A 382 -5.74 -7.67 -14.03
C THR A 382 -4.90 -6.73 -13.18
N LYS A 383 -3.58 -6.98 -13.13
CA LYS A 383 -2.58 -6.19 -12.40
C LYS A 383 -1.61 -5.56 -13.39
N ALA A 384 -1.23 -4.32 -13.13
CA ALA A 384 -0.26 -3.59 -13.95
C ALA A 384 1.05 -4.39 -14.12
N GLU A 385 1.50 -4.58 -15.37
CA GLU A 385 2.60 -5.49 -15.70
C GLU A 385 3.98 -4.79 -15.64
N TYR A 386 4.30 -4.22 -14.47
CA TYR A 386 5.56 -3.50 -14.25
C TYR A 386 6.81 -4.39 -14.43
N ASP A 387 6.74 -5.67 -14.09
CA ASP A 387 7.82 -6.62 -14.29
C ASP A 387 8.15 -6.81 -15.78
N LYS A 388 7.13 -6.81 -16.63
CA LYS A 388 7.30 -6.96 -18.09
C LYS A 388 7.86 -5.71 -18.74
N ILE A 389 7.27 -4.56 -18.39
CA ILE A 389 7.69 -3.30 -19.01
C ILE A 389 9.13 -2.91 -18.60
N THR A 390 9.48 -3.12 -17.31
CA THR A 390 10.84 -2.85 -16.84
C THR A 390 11.87 -3.82 -17.46
N ALA A 391 11.52 -5.10 -17.64
CA ALA A 391 12.38 -6.05 -18.35
C ALA A 391 12.66 -5.62 -19.80
N GLN A 392 11.64 -5.11 -20.52
CA GLN A 392 11.82 -4.56 -21.85
C GLN A 392 12.72 -3.31 -21.88
N ILE A 393 12.51 -2.41 -20.91
CA ILE A 393 13.38 -1.23 -20.80
C ILE A 393 14.83 -1.66 -20.53
N ILE A 394 15.06 -2.59 -19.60
CA ILE A 394 16.40 -3.11 -19.29
C ILE A 394 17.07 -3.73 -20.53
N GLU A 395 16.33 -4.54 -21.30
CA GLU A 395 16.85 -5.19 -22.52
C GLU A 395 17.24 -4.17 -23.59
N LYS A 396 16.43 -3.11 -23.75
CA LYS A 396 16.61 -2.13 -24.84
C LYS A 396 17.47 -0.91 -24.45
N ASN A 397 17.63 -0.63 -23.16
CA ASN A 397 18.38 0.55 -22.68
C ASN A 397 19.91 0.30 -22.66
N THR A 398 20.47 -0.07 -23.80
CA THR A 398 21.91 -0.38 -23.95
C THR A 398 22.81 0.84 -23.76
N ASN A 399 22.28 2.05 -23.94
CA ASN A 399 23.03 3.30 -23.84
C ASN A 399 22.96 3.92 -22.42
N ASN A 400 22.30 3.25 -21.48
CA ASN A 400 22.00 3.79 -20.13
C ASN A 400 21.32 5.16 -20.20
N ASP A 401 20.38 5.31 -21.16
CA ASP A 401 19.56 6.50 -21.26
C ASP A 401 18.72 6.66 -19.98
N LYS A 402 18.39 7.91 -19.66
CA LYS A 402 17.63 8.28 -18.48
C LYS A 402 16.25 7.59 -18.49
N ILE A 403 15.83 7.08 -17.35
CA ILE A 403 14.52 6.44 -17.15
C ILE A 403 13.68 7.34 -16.27
N VAL A 404 12.54 7.79 -16.76
CA VAL A 404 11.64 8.72 -16.07
C VAL A 404 10.31 8.02 -15.79
N SER A 405 9.80 8.16 -14.57
CA SER A 405 8.50 7.64 -14.15
C SER A 405 7.94 8.46 -13.00
N SER A 406 6.62 8.58 -12.91
CA SER A 406 5.94 9.24 -11.79
C SER A 406 6.33 8.64 -10.43
N PHE A 407 6.68 7.36 -10.40
CA PHE A 407 7.13 6.63 -9.22
C PHE A 407 8.60 6.22 -9.28
N GLY A 408 9.44 6.97 -9.99
CA GLY A 408 10.85 6.67 -10.16
C GLY A 408 11.58 6.37 -8.86
N TRP A 409 11.24 7.09 -7.76
CA TRP A 409 11.83 6.92 -6.44
C TRP A 409 11.74 5.49 -5.90
N PHE A 410 10.73 4.72 -6.28
CA PHE A 410 10.64 3.33 -5.84
C PHE A 410 10.84 2.31 -6.98
N PHE A 411 10.56 2.66 -8.24
CA PHE A 411 10.89 1.80 -9.38
C PHE A 411 12.39 1.64 -9.57
N ASN A 412 13.22 2.55 -9.06
CA ASN A 412 14.67 2.39 -9.03
C ASN A 412 15.09 0.99 -8.54
N TYR A 413 14.34 0.43 -7.59
CA TYR A 413 14.53 -0.94 -7.11
C TYR A 413 14.50 -2.00 -8.24
N MET A 414 13.61 -1.85 -9.22
CA MET A 414 13.46 -2.82 -10.32
C MET A 414 14.62 -2.77 -11.34
N PHE A 415 15.35 -1.66 -11.36
CA PHE A 415 16.52 -1.47 -12.21
C PHE A 415 17.85 -1.76 -11.51
N GLU A 416 17.83 -2.03 -10.20
CA GLU A 416 19.04 -2.37 -9.46
C GLU A 416 19.76 -3.59 -10.05
N GLY A 417 21.07 -3.45 -10.28
CA GLY A 417 21.89 -4.52 -10.87
C GLY A 417 21.79 -4.69 -12.38
N SER A 418 20.91 -3.94 -13.07
CA SER A 418 20.75 -4.02 -14.52
C SER A 418 21.76 -3.16 -15.31
N GLY A 419 22.53 -2.29 -14.65
CA GLY A 419 23.35 -1.28 -15.30
C GLY A 419 22.58 0.02 -15.63
N SER A 420 21.26 0.00 -15.58
CA SER A 420 20.40 1.19 -15.78
C SER A 420 20.19 1.92 -14.45
N THR A 421 21.12 2.84 -14.11
CA THR A 421 21.13 3.50 -12.80
C THR A 421 20.52 4.90 -12.80
N ASN A 422 20.14 5.42 -13.96
CA ASN A 422 19.69 6.80 -14.12
C ASN A 422 18.15 6.90 -14.10
N VAL A 423 17.53 6.55 -12.96
CA VAL A 423 16.09 6.59 -12.77
C VAL A 423 15.67 7.89 -12.10
N VAL A 424 14.75 8.65 -12.73
CA VAL A 424 14.27 9.95 -12.27
C VAL A 424 12.78 9.87 -11.93
N SER A 425 12.41 10.48 -10.82
CA SER A 425 11.02 10.59 -10.37
C SER A 425 10.41 11.88 -10.91
N SER A 426 9.57 11.76 -11.93
CA SER A 426 8.83 12.90 -12.51
C SER A 426 7.63 12.37 -13.30
N ASN A 427 6.51 13.06 -13.27
CA ASN A 427 5.47 12.82 -14.26
C ASN A 427 5.89 13.41 -15.62
N LEU A 428 5.21 13.02 -16.70
CA LEU A 428 5.62 13.39 -18.05
C LEU A 428 5.48 14.89 -18.31
N HIS A 429 4.41 15.54 -17.81
CA HIS A 429 4.22 17.00 -17.94
C HIS A 429 5.36 17.77 -17.30
N ASP A 430 5.68 17.46 -16.05
CA ASP A 430 6.76 18.16 -15.33
C ASP A 430 8.11 17.93 -15.99
N TYR A 431 8.36 16.71 -16.49
CA TYR A 431 9.59 16.41 -17.20
C TYR A 431 9.69 17.18 -18.52
N VAL A 432 8.62 17.24 -19.31
CA VAL A 432 8.57 18.02 -20.54
C VAL A 432 8.68 19.52 -20.24
N ALA A 433 8.06 20.01 -19.17
CA ALA A 433 8.22 21.39 -18.73
C ALA A 433 9.68 21.71 -18.36
N ALA A 434 10.36 20.78 -17.66
CA ALA A 434 11.78 20.90 -17.34
C ALA A 434 12.66 20.93 -18.61
N LEU A 435 12.35 20.11 -19.61
CA LEU A 435 13.01 20.13 -20.92
C LEU A 435 12.78 21.46 -21.65
N LYS A 436 11.54 21.98 -21.68
CA LYS A 436 11.20 23.28 -22.28
C LYS A 436 11.93 24.44 -21.59
N ASN A 437 11.99 24.40 -20.28
CA ASN A 437 12.65 25.42 -19.46
C ASN A 437 14.17 25.25 -19.40
N GLN A 438 14.72 24.30 -20.14
CA GLN A 438 16.14 24.02 -20.23
C GLN A 438 16.81 23.69 -18.88
N THR A 439 16.05 23.19 -17.93
CA THR A 439 16.57 22.71 -16.64
C THR A 439 17.08 21.28 -16.72
N VAL A 440 16.74 20.57 -17.79
CA VAL A 440 17.17 19.20 -18.11
C VAL A 440 17.73 19.16 -19.53
N SER A 441 18.86 18.47 -19.71
CA SER A 441 19.46 18.29 -21.03
C SER A 441 18.57 17.46 -21.96
N PRO A 442 18.38 17.86 -23.23
CA PRO A 442 17.57 17.14 -24.19
C PRO A 442 18.27 15.86 -24.72
N LYS A 443 18.67 14.97 -23.81
CA LYS A 443 19.21 13.64 -24.12
C LYS A 443 18.08 12.65 -24.31
N SER A 444 18.36 11.52 -24.96
CA SER A 444 17.43 10.41 -25.06
C SER A 444 16.98 9.95 -23.69
N PHE A 445 15.72 9.55 -23.58
CA PHE A 445 15.17 9.08 -22.32
C PHE A 445 14.03 8.08 -22.53
N TRP A 446 13.86 7.20 -21.56
CA TRP A 446 12.69 6.37 -21.41
C TRP A 446 11.67 7.07 -20.52
N TYR A 447 10.40 7.00 -20.90
CA TYR A 447 9.31 7.29 -19.97
C TYR A 447 8.41 6.07 -19.86
N PHE A 448 8.13 5.63 -18.63
CA PHE A 448 7.15 4.59 -18.38
C PHE A 448 6.26 4.94 -17.20
N ASP A 449 5.02 4.49 -17.27
CA ASP A 449 4.05 4.64 -16.20
C ASP A 449 2.99 3.51 -16.31
N GLY A 450 2.02 3.54 -15.41
CA GLY A 450 0.94 2.56 -15.34
C GLY A 450 -0.04 2.93 -14.25
N ASN A 451 -0.82 1.93 -13.79
CA ASN A 451 -1.79 2.10 -12.73
C ASN A 451 -2.84 3.15 -13.11
N SER A 452 -3.42 2.97 -14.31
CA SER A 452 -4.44 3.83 -14.91
C SER A 452 -4.04 5.30 -15.10
N ARG A 453 -2.72 5.58 -15.18
CA ARG A 453 -2.24 6.90 -15.54
C ARG A 453 -2.15 7.01 -17.05
N PRO A 454 -2.96 7.86 -17.67
CA PRO A 454 -2.96 8.04 -19.10
C PRO A 454 -1.66 8.70 -19.56
N TYR A 455 -1.31 8.46 -20.82
CA TYR A 455 -0.37 9.27 -21.55
C TYR A 455 -1.07 10.57 -21.93
N ASP A 456 -1.01 11.55 -21.03
CA ASP A 456 -1.76 12.80 -21.14
C ASP A 456 -0.78 13.97 -21.36
N LEU A 457 -0.61 14.36 -22.61
CA LEU A 457 0.17 15.52 -23.01
C LEU A 457 -0.71 16.55 -23.70
N THR A 458 -0.44 17.81 -23.47
CA THR A 458 -1.04 18.87 -24.25
C THR A 458 -0.53 18.83 -25.71
N PRO A 459 -1.30 19.31 -26.68
CA PRO A 459 -0.84 19.40 -28.07
C PRO A 459 0.49 20.14 -28.24
N GLU A 460 0.78 21.12 -27.39
CA GLU A 460 2.03 21.88 -27.39
C GLU A 460 3.21 21.05 -26.88
N GLU A 461 2.98 20.20 -25.89
CA GLU A 461 4.00 19.27 -25.37
C GLU A 461 4.30 18.16 -26.36
N GLU A 462 3.26 17.61 -27.02
CA GLU A 462 3.46 16.65 -28.10
C GLU A 462 4.24 17.25 -29.26
N GLN A 463 3.94 18.47 -29.69
CA GLN A 463 4.68 19.16 -30.73
C GLN A 463 6.15 19.43 -30.31
N PHE A 464 6.38 19.79 -29.05
CA PHE A 464 7.74 19.99 -28.54
C PHE A 464 8.52 18.68 -28.60
N LEU A 465 7.95 17.58 -28.07
CA LEU A 465 8.60 16.25 -28.15
C LEU A 465 8.83 15.82 -29.60
N ALA A 466 7.85 15.98 -30.47
CA ALA A 466 7.98 15.62 -31.89
C ALA A 466 9.06 16.45 -32.62
N ARG A 467 9.32 17.69 -32.23
CA ARG A 467 10.39 18.51 -32.81
C ARG A 467 11.78 18.05 -32.39
N HIS A 468 11.93 17.65 -31.13
CA HIS A 468 13.24 17.40 -30.51
C HIS A 468 13.60 15.91 -30.41
N PHE A 469 12.59 15.02 -30.49
CA PHE A 469 12.79 13.58 -30.30
C PHE A 469 12.11 12.77 -31.41
N THR A 470 12.59 11.54 -31.59
CA THR A 470 11.93 10.45 -32.32
C THR A 470 11.58 9.35 -31.34
N ILE A 471 10.45 8.68 -31.54
CA ILE A 471 10.07 7.51 -30.74
C ILE A 471 10.65 6.27 -31.41
N ASP A 472 11.56 5.57 -30.71
CA ASP A 472 12.17 4.34 -31.20
C ASP A 472 11.39 3.10 -30.75
N TYR A 473 10.93 3.13 -29.51
CA TYR A 473 10.15 2.07 -28.89
C TYR A 473 8.89 2.65 -28.29
N ASP A 474 7.77 1.98 -28.54
CA ASP A 474 6.44 2.29 -27.98
C ASP A 474 5.82 0.97 -27.48
N PHE A 475 5.91 0.73 -26.18
CA PHE A 475 5.38 -0.46 -25.54
C PHE A 475 4.06 -0.14 -24.87
N ASN A 476 2.96 -0.56 -25.45
CA ASN A 476 1.59 -0.37 -24.96
C ASN A 476 0.78 -1.68 -24.93
N GLN A 477 1.45 -2.83 -25.17
CA GLN A 477 0.82 -4.16 -25.25
C GLN A 477 0.62 -4.81 -23.86
N TYR A 478 1.17 -4.24 -22.80
CA TYR A 478 1.07 -4.76 -21.45
C TYR A 478 -0.14 -4.21 -20.72
N TYR A 479 -0.72 -5.01 -19.83
CA TYR A 479 -1.89 -4.58 -19.09
C TYR A 479 -1.54 -3.43 -18.13
N ASP A 480 -2.28 -2.33 -18.24
CA ASP A 480 -2.21 -1.13 -17.39
C ASP A 480 -0.79 -0.58 -17.16
N THR A 481 0.11 -0.80 -18.13
CA THR A 481 1.47 -0.23 -18.18
C THR A 481 1.87 0.11 -19.60
N TRP A 482 2.66 1.15 -19.75
CA TRP A 482 3.18 1.58 -21.04
C TRP A 482 4.56 2.24 -20.87
N ALA A 483 5.39 2.18 -21.92
CA ALA A 483 6.68 2.86 -21.98
C ALA A 483 6.98 3.36 -23.39
N LYS A 484 7.65 4.50 -23.47
CA LYS A 484 8.15 5.06 -24.72
C LYS A 484 9.62 5.44 -24.57
N HIS A 485 10.40 5.17 -25.58
CA HIS A 485 11.76 5.67 -25.71
C HIS A 485 11.79 6.88 -26.63
N TYR A 486 12.19 8.00 -26.09
CA TYR A 486 12.39 9.26 -26.79
C TYR A 486 13.87 9.41 -27.13
N ARG A 487 14.23 9.14 -28.39
CA ARG A 487 15.58 9.38 -28.88
C ARG A 487 15.73 10.84 -29.27
N ALA A 488 16.68 11.56 -28.62
CA ALA A 488 16.99 12.91 -29.01
C ALA A 488 17.44 12.98 -30.48
N LYS A 489 16.81 13.86 -31.25
CA LYS A 489 17.26 14.16 -32.61
C LYS A 489 18.63 14.83 -32.52
N GLN A 490 19.64 14.25 -33.16
CA GLN A 490 20.94 14.91 -33.28
C GLN A 490 20.77 16.19 -34.08
N ASN A 491 20.92 17.33 -33.45
CA ASN A 491 21.18 18.55 -34.15
C ASN A 491 22.62 18.43 -34.72
N VAL A 492 22.73 18.13 -35.99
CA VAL A 492 24.02 18.16 -36.70
C VAL A 492 24.51 19.61 -36.62
N GLY A 493 25.37 19.93 -35.64
CA GLY A 493 26.05 21.22 -35.61
C GLY A 493 26.13 22.00 -34.28
N ALA A 494 25.93 21.37 -33.12
CA ALA A 494 26.22 22.13 -31.89
C ALA A 494 26.88 21.25 -30.82
N THR A 495 28.17 21.42 -30.65
CA THR A 495 28.86 21.12 -29.40
C THR A 495 28.49 22.22 -28.40
N ALA A 496 27.25 22.32 -28.03
CA ALA A 496 26.83 23.33 -27.06
C ALA A 496 26.46 22.62 -25.75
N LEU A 497 27.39 22.63 -24.83
CA LEU A 497 27.22 22.30 -23.41
C LEU A 497 26.36 23.34 -22.65
N MET A 498 25.73 24.28 -23.35
CA MET A 498 24.93 25.36 -22.77
C MET A 498 23.52 25.38 -23.35
N ALA A 499 22.53 25.51 -22.47
CA ALA A 499 21.10 25.35 -22.76
C ALA A 499 20.47 26.55 -23.51
N GLY A 500 21.22 27.57 -23.91
CA GLY A 500 20.68 28.72 -24.61
C GLY A 500 21.67 29.79 -24.91
N ALA A 501 21.27 30.80 -25.71
CA ALA A 501 22.09 31.98 -26.05
C ALA A 501 22.48 32.81 -24.82
N ASP A 502 21.88 32.58 -23.67
CA ASP A 502 22.14 33.23 -22.39
C ASP A 502 23.20 32.53 -21.52
N GLY A 503 23.77 31.41 -22.01
CA GLY A 503 24.84 30.67 -21.31
C GLY A 503 24.34 29.80 -20.15
N GLN A 504 23.07 29.44 -20.10
CA GLN A 504 22.52 28.55 -19.06
C GLN A 504 23.10 27.14 -19.21
N LEU A 505 23.50 26.51 -18.08
CA LEU A 505 23.94 25.11 -18.03
C LEU A 505 22.77 24.16 -17.72
N PHE A 506 22.88 22.97 -18.27
CA PHE A 506 21.99 21.88 -17.87
C PHE A 506 22.46 21.25 -16.56
N LEU A 507 21.61 21.24 -15.54
CA LEU A 507 21.94 20.75 -14.20
C LEU A 507 22.15 19.23 -14.16
N ASP A 508 21.47 18.50 -15.02
CA ASP A 508 21.56 17.03 -15.11
C ASP A 508 22.87 16.53 -15.74
N GLN A 509 23.73 17.42 -16.19
CA GLN A 509 25.09 17.10 -16.66
C GLN A 509 26.12 17.05 -15.53
N PHE A 510 25.78 17.54 -14.35
CA PHE A 510 26.65 17.42 -13.17
C PHE A 510 26.72 15.94 -12.70
N VAL A 511 27.88 15.51 -12.20
CA VAL A 511 28.11 14.15 -11.73
C VAL A 511 28.72 14.21 -10.31
N PRO A 512 28.11 13.60 -9.31
CA PRO A 512 26.75 12.99 -9.35
C PRO A 512 25.64 14.02 -9.54
N TYR A 513 24.58 13.65 -10.26
CA TYR A 513 23.37 14.44 -10.36
C TYR A 513 22.25 13.78 -9.53
N ILE A 514 21.77 14.51 -8.54
CA ILE A 514 20.65 14.07 -7.71
C ILE A 514 19.53 15.09 -7.92
N PRO A 515 18.46 14.74 -8.65
CA PRO A 515 17.36 15.67 -8.87
C PRO A 515 16.43 15.76 -7.67
N ASN A 516 15.89 16.95 -7.41
CA ASN A 516 14.65 17.07 -6.64
C ASN A 516 13.43 16.82 -7.55
N ASN A 517 12.21 16.97 -6.98
CA ASN A 517 10.96 16.77 -7.73
C ASN A 517 10.78 17.71 -8.95
N ASN A 518 11.54 18.79 -9.04
CA ASN A 518 11.50 19.78 -10.11
C ASN A 518 12.70 19.67 -11.09
N GLY A 519 13.50 18.58 -11.01
CA GLY A 519 14.66 18.40 -11.87
C GLY A 519 15.84 19.34 -11.55
N GLN A 520 15.87 19.93 -10.35
CA GLN A 520 16.95 20.79 -9.87
C GLN A 520 18.02 19.94 -9.19
N LEU A 521 19.27 20.44 -9.10
CA LEU A 521 20.36 19.71 -8.46
C LEU A 521 20.24 19.82 -6.93
N LEU A 522 20.08 18.67 -6.27
CA LEU A 522 19.92 18.53 -4.82
C LEU A 522 21.20 17.99 -4.17
N PHE A 523 21.60 18.61 -3.08
CA PHE A 523 22.57 18.09 -2.12
C PHE A 523 21.85 17.83 -0.79
N PHE A 524 21.84 16.58 -0.34
CA PHE A 524 21.24 16.14 0.93
C PHE A 524 22.30 15.71 1.96
N GLU A 525 23.57 15.75 1.59
CA GLU A 525 24.74 15.48 2.44
C GLU A 525 25.94 16.25 1.91
N ASN A 526 26.98 16.43 2.74
CA ASN A 526 28.22 17.04 2.30
C ASN A 526 28.82 16.29 1.11
N GLY A 527 29.07 16.98 0.03
CA GLY A 527 29.56 16.35 -1.19
C GLY A 527 29.74 17.34 -2.33
N SER A 528 30.34 16.86 -3.41
CA SER A 528 30.62 17.66 -4.61
C SER A 528 29.92 17.08 -5.83
N SER A 529 29.43 17.97 -6.69
CA SER A 529 28.92 17.64 -8.01
C SER A 529 29.71 18.43 -9.06
N VAL A 530 30.21 17.76 -10.10
CA VAL A 530 31.16 18.29 -11.06
C VAL A 530 30.59 18.24 -12.47
N LEU A 531 30.85 19.32 -13.24
CA LEU A 531 30.53 19.39 -14.68
C LEU A 531 31.79 19.76 -15.45
N THR A 532 32.10 19.02 -16.52
CA THR A 532 33.15 19.38 -17.46
C THR A 532 32.60 20.30 -18.55
N LEU A 533 33.21 21.45 -18.72
CA LEU A 533 32.83 22.49 -19.67
C LEU A 533 33.97 22.75 -20.66
N LYS A 534 33.62 23.18 -21.88
CA LYS A 534 34.59 23.69 -22.85
C LYS A 534 34.45 25.21 -22.93
N LEU A 535 35.47 25.95 -22.47
CA LEU A 535 35.47 27.39 -22.51
C LEU A 535 36.56 27.89 -23.47
N GLU A 536 36.29 29.00 -24.14
CA GLU A 536 37.31 29.76 -24.88
C GLU A 536 38.09 30.63 -23.91
N LYS A 537 39.29 31.06 -24.31
CA LYS A 537 40.05 32.07 -23.58
C LYS A 537 39.20 33.35 -23.40
N GLY A 538 39.10 33.83 -22.16
CA GLY A 538 38.31 35.03 -21.87
C GLY A 538 37.93 35.16 -20.39
N VAL A 539 37.26 36.26 -20.10
CA VAL A 539 36.71 36.57 -18.77
C VAL A 539 35.23 36.12 -18.76
N TYR A 540 34.85 35.43 -17.70
CA TYR A 540 33.52 34.89 -17.53
C TYR A 540 32.92 35.32 -16.20
N GLU A 541 31.61 35.38 -16.16
CA GLU A 541 30.81 35.49 -14.96
C GLU A 541 29.94 34.21 -14.82
N ILE A 542 30.13 33.51 -13.71
CA ILE A 542 29.35 32.31 -13.37
C ILE A 542 28.27 32.73 -12.38
N LEU A 543 27.01 32.69 -12.80
CA LEU A 543 25.87 33.07 -11.99
C LEU A 543 25.13 31.80 -11.53
N ILE A 544 25.03 31.61 -10.22
CA ILE A 544 24.42 30.41 -9.59
C ILE A 544 23.22 30.86 -8.76
N HIS A 545 22.06 30.25 -9.02
CA HIS A 545 20.83 30.41 -8.23
C HIS A 545 20.53 29.15 -7.46
N GLY A 546 20.07 29.32 -6.22
CA GLY A 546 19.70 28.21 -5.36
C GLY A 546 19.07 28.68 -4.06
N TYR A 547 18.59 27.75 -3.26
CA TYR A 547 18.01 28.01 -1.94
C TYR A 547 18.34 26.88 -0.97
N SER A 548 18.27 27.18 0.34
CA SER A 548 18.42 26.23 1.43
C SER A 548 17.06 25.58 1.77
N MET A 549 17.06 24.29 2.12
CA MET A 549 15.94 23.60 2.72
C MET A 549 16.36 23.01 4.08
N PRO A 550 15.55 23.15 5.14
CA PRO A 550 14.30 23.91 5.22
C PRO A 550 14.51 25.41 5.05
N GLU A 551 13.41 26.17 4.87
CA GLU A 551 13.47 27.63 4.67
C GLU A 551 13.96 28.40 5.90
N ILE A 552 13.90 27.80 7.10
CA ILE A 552 14.42 28.38 8.34
C ILE A 552 15.86 27.89 8.56
N PRO A 553 16.82 28.81 8.79
CA PRO A 553 18.21 28.41 9.04
C PRO A 553 18.35 27.47 10.23
N ILE A 554 19.05 26.34 10.04
CA ILE A 554 19.36 25.41 11.11
C ILE A 554 20.57 25.91 11.86
N LYS A 555 20.44 26.13 13.17
CA LYS A 555 21.49 26.75 14.01
C LYS A 555 21.96 28.11 13.49
N GLY A 556 21.05 28.87 12.87
CA GLY A 556 21.34 30.20 12.36
C GLY A 556 22.14 30.23 11.06
N GLU A 557 22.33 29.08 10.40
CA GLU A 557 23.05 28.96 9.13
C GLU A 557 22.20 28.31 8.04
N ASN A 558 22.35 28.80 6.81
CA ASN A 558 21.81 28.21 5.60
C ASN A 558 22.82 27.26 4.95
N ALA A 559 22.41 26.52 3.94
CA ALA A 559 23.27 25.65 3.17
C ALA A 559 24.42 26.45 2.52
N HIS A 560 25.65 26.01 2.70
CA HIS A 560 26.85 26.66 2.18
C HIS A 560 27.41 25.89 0.98
N ILE A 561 27.63 26.63 -0.13
CA ILE A 561 28.19 26.10 -1.37
C ILE A 561 29.53 26.73 -1.64
N SER A 562 30.56 25.91 -1.80
CA SER A 562 31.85 26.28 -2.36
C SER A 562 31.87 25.95 -3.86
N VAL A 563 32.45 26.86 -4.66
CA VAL A 563 32.53 26.71 -6.12
C VAL A 563 33.98 26.69 -6.54
N LYS A 564 34.38 25.65 -7.27
CA LYS A 564 35.73 25.48 -7.80
C LYS A 564 35.72 25.36 -9.32
N VAL A 565 36.76 25.88 -9.95
CA VAL A 565 37.08 25.61 -11.35
C VAL A 565 38.48 25.03 -11.43
N ASN A 566 38.64 23.81 -11.97
CA ASN A 566 39.90 23.05 -11.99
C ASN A 566 40.57 23.01 -10.61
N GLU A 567 39.80 22.61 -9.57
CA GLU A 567 40.23 22.56 -8.16
C GLU A 567 40.56 23.92 -7.49
N LEU A 568 40.65 25.00 -8.24
CA LEU A 568 40.81 26.35 -7.68
C LEU A 568 39.44 26.86 -7.20
N GLU A 569 39.34 27.20 -5.93
CA GLU A 569 38.14 27.84 -5.40
C GLU A 569 38.01 29.27 -5.93
N ILE A 570 36.91 29.54 -6.62
CA ILE A 570 36.61 30.87 -7.18
C ILE A 570 35.63 31.66 -6.30
N GLY A 571 35.04 31.02 -5.31
CA GLY A 571 34.22 31.64 -4.29
C GLY A 571 33.30 30.64 -3.57
N SER A 572 32.66 31.12 -2.51
CA SER A 572 31.68 30.38 -1.76
C SER A 572 30.60 31.30 -1.22
N PHE A 573 29.43 30.77 -0.91
CA PHE A 573 28.28 31.55 -0.47
C PHE A 573 27.26 30.69 0.28
N ASN A 574 26.43 31.33 1.12
CA ASN A 574 25.27 30.74 1.73
C ASN A 574 24.04 30.93 0.85
N LEU A 575 23.28 29.87 0.65
CA LEU A 575 22.05 29.93 -0.11
C LEU A 575 20.96 30.69 0.66
N SER A 576 20.04 31.34 -0.05
CA SER A 576 18.93 32.05 0.57
C SER A 576 17.90 31.09 1.17
N GLU A 577 17.03 31.62 2.05
CA GLU A 577 15.92 30.87 2.70
C GLU A 577 14.70 30.71 1.79
N LYS A 578 14.63 31.44 0.65
CA LYS A 578 13.41 31.50 -0.17
C LYS A 578 13.54 30.72 -1.46
N THR A 579 12.50 29.97 -1.77
CA THR A 579 12.32 29.33 -3.07
C THR A 579 12.44 30.39 -4.20
N GLY A 580 13.33 30.13 -5.18
CA GLY A 580 13.68 31.09 -6.21
C GLY A 580 14.97 31.83 -5.95
N GLY A 581 15.48 31.83 -4.71
CA GLY A 581 16.83 32.13 -4.28
C GLY A 581 17.46 33.42 -4.78
N SER A 582 18.61 33.75 -4.20
CA SER A 582 19.50 34.83 -4.69
C SER A 582 20.44 34.26 -5.75
N GLY A 583 20.74 35.05 -6.79
CA GLY A 583 21.81 34.74 -7.73
C GLY A 583 23.14 35.19 -7.16
N PHE A 584 24.16 34.32 -7.20
CA PHE A 584 25.53 34.61 -6.79
C PHE A 584 26.42 34.66 -8.04
N ALA A 585 27.04 35.78 -8.29
CA ALA A 585 27.89 36.01 -9.44
C ALA A 585 29.39 35.86 -9.05
N LEU A 586 30.07 34.93 -9.67
CA LEU A 586 31.48 34.62 -9.44
C LEU A 586 32.30 34.90 -10.70
N PRO A 587 33.35 35.72 -10.63
CA PRO A 587 34.22 35.97 -11.76
C PRO A 587 35.19 34.80 -11.99
N TYR A 588 35.41 34.44 -13.26
CA TYR A 588 36.38 33.44 -13.66
C TYR A 588 37.12 33.89 -14.92
N THR A 589 38.44 33.70 -14.97
CA THR A 589 39.26 34.00 -16.17
C THR A 589 39.84 32.70 -16.72
N ALA A 590 39.40 32.30 -17.92
CA ALA A 590 40.03 31.23 -18.66
C ALA A 590 41.26 31.74 -19.37
N ALA A 591 42.45 31.37 -18.90
CA ALA A 591 43.73 31.80 -19.46
C ALA A 591 43.96 31.28 -20.89
N GLU A 592 43.42 30.09 -21.19
CA GLU A 592 43.49 29.42 -22.48
C GLU A 592 42.14 28.80 -22.82
N SER A 593 41.93 28.50 -24.12
CA SER A 593 40.74 27.75 -24.54
C SER A 593 40.94 26.24 -24.25
N GLY A 594 39.97 25.62 -23.59
CA GLY A 594 40.10 24.22 -23.23
C GLY A 594 38.95 23.72 -22.35
N GLU A 595 39.12 22.49 -21.89
CA GLU A 595 38.19 21.88 -20.94
C GLU A 595 38.48 22.35 -19.52
N VAL A 596 37.45 22.71 -18.78
CA VAL A 596 37.51 23.08 -17.36
C VAL A 596 36.46 22.28 -16.58
N GLN A 597 36.78 21.96 -15.34
CA GLN A 597 35.85 21.28 -14.41
C GLN A 597 35.25 22.32 -13.46
N LEU A 598 33.93 22.52 -13.56
CA LEU A 598 33.16 23.31 -12.59
C LEU A 598 32.62 22.38 -11.51
N ALA A 599 33.06 22.56 -10.26
CA ALA A 599 32.63 21.80 -9.12
C ALA A 599 31.81 22.66 -8.15
N LEU A 600 30.67 22.17 -7.75
CA LEU A 600 29.84 22.69 -6.66
C LEU A 600 29.95 21.75 -5.47
N THR A 601 30.33 22.28 -4.30
CA THR A 601 30.52 21.49 -3.09
C THR A 601 29.62 22.01 -1.97
N PHE A 602 28.74 21.18 -1.47
CA PHE A 602 27.98 21.45 -0.24
C PHE A 602 28.81 21.05 0.97
N THR A 603 29.00 21.96 1.95
CA THR A 603 30.04 21.82 2.97
C THR A 603 29.57 21.85 4.42
N ASN A 604 28.30 22.17 4.68
CA ASN A 604 27.81 22.37 6.04
C ASN A 604 26.50 21.65 6.32
N ASP A 605 26.41 20.41 5.82
CA ASP A 605 25.29 19.51 6.12
C ASP A 605 25.19 19.28 7.63
N ILE A 606 23.93 19.30 8.16
CA ILE A 606 23.61 19.02 9.54
C ILE A 606 22.16 18.58 9.70
N PHE A 607 21.96 17.50 10.47
CA PHE A 607 20.66 17.09 10.96
C PHE A 607 20.49 17.56 12.41
N HIS A 608 19.46 18.37 12.69
CA HIS A 608 19.18 18.89 14.02
C HIS A 608 17.68 19.02 14.28
N GLU A 609 17.21 18.51 15.44
CA GLU A 609 15.80 18.57 15.86
C GLU A 609 14.78 18.07 14.81
N GLY A 610 15.13 17.01 14.08
CA GLY A 610 14.25 16.43 13.06
C GLY A 610 14.25 17.18 11.72
N GLN A 611 15.09 18.20 11.57
CA GLN A 611 15.29 18.95 10.34
C GLN A 611 16.67 18.66 9.74
N ASP A 612 16.73 18.56 8.42
CA ASP A 612 17.90 18.25 7.64
C ASP A 612 18.24 19.43 6.72
N ARG A 613 19.49 19.93 6.80
CA ARG A 613 19.93 21.04 5.97
C ARG A 613 20.32 20.52 4.60
N ASN A 614 19.58 20.92 3.58
CA ASN A 614 19.82 20.56 2.20
C ASN A 614 20.08 21.80 1.34
N ALA A 615 20.84 21.61 0.26
CA ALA A 615 21.08 22.65 -0.74
C ALA A 615 20.40 22.31 -2.06
N ILE A 616 19.69 23.25 -2.65
CA ILE A 616 19.03 23.09 -3.96
C ILE A 616 19.56 24.17 -4.90
N ILE A 617 20.18 23.75 -6.01
CA ILE A 617 20.63 24.61 -7.09
C ILE A 617 19.57 24.58 -8.19
N THR A 618 19.02 25.76 -8.51
CA THR A 618 17.91 25.90 -9.45
C THR A 618 18.35 26.28 -10.85
N ARG A 619 19.48 27.01 -10.96
CA ARG A 619 19.99 27.53 -12.24
C ARG A 619 21.46 27.86 -12.15
N ILE A 620 22.20 27.61 -13.22
CA ILE A 620 23.60 28.07 -13.40
C ILE A 620 23.72 28.65 -14.80
N GLN A 621 24.33 29.82 -14.89
CA GLN A 621 24.65 30.50 -16.16
C GLN A 621 26.12 30.89 -16.20
N ILE A 622 26.72 30.75 -17.37
CA ILE A 622 28.10 31.23 -17.64
C ILE A 622 28.02 32.24 -18.78
N LYS A 623 28.42 33.49 -18.49
CA LYS A 623 28.44 34.59 -19.46
C LYS A 623 29.84 35.03 -19.71
N LYS A 624 30.26 35.09 -20.99
CA LYS A 624 31.53 35.68 -21.41
C LYS A 624 31.35 37.19 -21.36
N LYS A 625 32.25 37.89 -20.68
CA LYS A 625 32.30 39.37 -20.59
C LYS A 625 33.12 39.98 -21.70
#